data_f707e24a11f2da16e87f554e7b9f9321
#
_entry.id   f707e24a11f2da16e87f554e7b9f9321
#
_cell.length_a   1.000
_cell.length_b   1.000
_cell.length_c   1.000
_cell.angle_alpha   90.00
_cell.angle_beta   90.00
_cell.angle_gamma   90.00
#
_symmetry.space_group_name_H-M   'P 1'
#
loop_
_entity.id
_entity.type
_entity.pdbx_description
1 polymer ?
#
loop_
_entity_poly.entity_id
_entity_poly.type
_entity_poly.pdbx_seq_one_letter_code
_entity_poly.pdbx_strand_id
1 'polypeptide(L)'
;MTDNKNTILAIVLSAVVLIVWQFLVVIPQEKTRQQQLPEQAAKQTATQPVPGAAPPAQTVTAPPQTVPGTPAPGTSASRADALKASPQRVPIETPSVQGSIALKGARIDDLALVKFRETVNPKSPPILLLSPSGTADPFYAEFGWSSAGDAKVNVPTTDTEWKQEGSGALGVGHPITLTYDNDEGLRFRRTISVDDKYLFTIKDEVSNKGASAVTLYPYALISRHGTPHTQGYYILHEGLLGVLGDKGLQEYTYKNMDDLKPNDRGLRQLDFNVTNGWMGITDKYWAAALLPDTSAHLNARFSADAAGGVKTYQTDYLLEGQTIQPGATGSANARLFAGAKEVAVINDYQKQLNLNRFDLMIDWGWFYFITKPLFQVLDYFYRLFGNFGIAILIVTVLIKIAFFPLANKSYASMAKMKAVQPQMAALRERYKDDKAKQQQALMELYKNEKINPLAGCLPIAIQIPVFFSLYKVLFVTIEMRHAPFFGWIHDLSGPDPTNIFTLFGLIPFDPTILPLVGPFLHLGLWPLIMGVTMWVQMKLNPTPPDPTQAIIFNWMPIIFTFMLASFPAGLVIYWAWNNTLSVIQQSVIMRKHGAKIELLDNIKAVFVKKKAPQ
;
A
#
# COMPACT_ATOMS: atom_id res chain seq x y z
N MET A 1 28.78 -23.65 32.63
CA MET A 1 29.31 -22.63 31.69
C MET A 1 29.07 -22.94 30.21
N THR A 2 28.48 -24.09 29.85
CA THR A 2 28.21 -24.50 28.48
C THR A 2 26.84 -24.01 27.93
N ASP A 3 25.88 -23.66 28.80
CA ASP A 3 24.54 -23.26 28.36
C ASP A 3 24.48 -21.87 27.72
N ASN A 4 25.31 -20.92 28.15
CA ASN A 4 25.37 -19.60 27.53
C ASN A 4 25.89 -19.65 26.09
N LYS A 5 26.75 -20.61 25.74
CA LYS A 5 27.24 -20.75 24.37
C LYS A 5 26.16 -21.23 23.41
N ASN A 6 25.28 -22.14 23.84
CA ASN A 6 24.18 -22.64 23.00
C ASN A 6 23.07 -21.59 22.83
N THR A 7 22.81 -20.77 23.85
CA THR A 7 21.86 -19.63 23.75
C THR A 7 22.40 -18.56 22.81
N ILE A 8 23.69 -18.23 22.95
CA ILE A 8 24.36 -17.30 22.02
C ILE A 8 24.39 -17.89 20.62
N LEU A 9 24.67 -19.20 20.47
CA LEU A 9 24.66 -19.87 19.19
C LEU A 9 23.25 -19.88 18.55
N ALA A 10 22.20 -20.07 19.33
CA ALA A 10 20.81 -20.02 18.83
C ALA A 10 20.42 -18.61 18.39
N ILE A 11 20.79 -17.58 19.15
CA ILE A 11 20.58 -16.18 18.77
C ILE A 11 21.39 -15.84 17.52
N VAL A 12 22.65 -16.26 17.47
CA VAL A 12 23.51 -16.07 16.30
C VAL A 12 22.97 -16.84 15.10
N LEU A 13 22.49 -18.09 15.28
CA LEU A 13 21.91 -18.88 14.20
C LEU A 13 20.60 -18.27 13.68
N SER A 14 19.76 -17.74 14.58
CA SER A 14 18.55 -17.01 14.19
C SER A 14 18.88 -15.70 13.46
N ALA A 15 19.87 -14.97 13.92
CA ALA A 15 20.39 -13.80 13.23
C ALA A 15 21.03 -14.19 11.88
N VAL A 16 21.78 -15.28 11.82
CA VAL A 16 22.35 -15.82 10.57
C VAL A 16 21.25 -16.27 9.61
N VAL A 17 20.19 -16.92 10.08
CA VAL A 17 19.03 -17.29 9.23
C VAL A 17 18.36 -16.03 8.67
N LEU A 18 18.17 -15.01 9.47
CA LEU A 18 17.63 -13.72 9.01
C LEU A 18 18.59 -13.01 8.04
N ILE A 19 19.89 -13.03 8.34
CA ILE A 19 20.94 -12.48 7.47
C ILE A 19 21.02 -13.30 6.17
N VAL A 20 21.01 -14.63 6.25
CA VAL A 20 21.01 -15.52 5.08
C VAL A 20 19.75 -15.33 4.25
N TRP A 21 18.59 -15.20 4.88
CA TRP A 21 17.34 -14.82 4.21
C TRP A 21 17.48 -13.46 3.51
N GLN A 22 18.01 -12.45 4.21
CA GLN A 22 18.29 -11.14 3.65
C GLN A 22 19.23 -11.23 2.43
N PHE A 23 20.32 -12.01 2.53
CA PHE A 23 21.32 -12.16 1.46
C PHE A 23 20.89 -13.10 0.34
N LEU A 24 20.17 -14.19 0.61
CA LEU A 24 19.80 -15.18 -0.40
C LEU A 24 18.45 -14.89 -1.07
N VAL A 25 17.55 -14.16 -0.40
CA VAL A 25 16.20 -13.92 -0.92
C VAL A 25 15.98 -12.45 -1.21
N VAL A 26 16.23 -11.56 -0.25
CA VAL A 26 15.93 -10.12 -0.39
C VAL A 26 16.94 -9.44 -1.32
N ILE A 27 18.22 -9.58 -1.07
CA ILE A 27 19.28 -8.93 -1.89
C ILE A 27 19.34 -9.48 -3.33
N PRO A 28 19.22 -10.79 -3.62
CA PRO A 28 19.15 -11.27 -5.00
C PRO A 28 17.86 -10.80 -5.70
N GLN A 29 16.72 -10.74 -5.02
CA GLN A 29 15.51 -10.18 -5.60
C GLN A 29 15.65 -8.68 -5.90
N GLU A 30 16.27 -7.91 -5.00
CA GLU A 30 16.61 -6.52 -5.26
C GLU A 30 17.68 -6.38 -6.36
N LYS A 31 18.72 -7.22 -6.37
CA LYS A 31 19.73 -7.24 -7.44
C LYS A 31 19.16 -7.69 -8.77
N THR A 32 18.29 -8.68 -8.79
CA THR A 32 17.60 -9.12 -10.01
C THR A 32 16.65 -8.04 -10.50
N ARG A 33 15.98 -7.34 -9.59
CA ARG A 33 15.14 -6.17 -9.89
C ARG A 33 15.99 -4.99 -10.39
N GLN A 34 17.14 -4.72 -9.76
CA GLN A 34 18.09 -3.69 -10.18
C GLN A 34 18.85 -4.03 -11.47
N GLN A 35 19.11 -5.32 -11.75
CA GLN A 35 19.74 -5.77 -12.98
C GLN A 35 18.78 -5.84 -14.15
N GLN A 36 17.49 -6.06 -13.91
CA GLN A 36 16.45 -5.96 -14.95
C GLN A 36 16.22 -4.52 -15.41
N LEU A 37 16.47 -3.51 -14.56
CA LEU A 37 16.37 -2.10 -14.90
C LEU A 37 17.37 -1.67 -16.02
N PRO A 38 18.70 -1.93 -15.92
CA PRO A 38 19.63 -1.61 -16.98
C PRO A 38 19.57 -2.56 -18.18
N GLU A 39 19.17 -3.82 -17.98
CA GLU A 39 19.06 -4.80 -19.07
C GLU A 39 17.82 -4.55 -19.94
N GLN A 40 16.74 -4.03 -19.37
CA GLN A 40 15.59 -3.54 -20.13
C GLN A 40 15.91 -2.25 -20.88
N ALA A 41 16.67 -1.33 -20.30
CA ALA A 41 17.16 -0.13 -20.98
C ALA A 41 18.16 -0.48 -22.10
N ALA A 42 19.07 -1.44 -21.89
CA ALA A 42 20.06 -1.88 -22.89
C ALA A 42 19.42 -2.68 -24.05
N LYS A 43 18.36 -3.48 -23.78
CA LYS A 43 17.63 -4.21 -24.84
C LYS A 43 16.79 -3.26 -25.71
N GLN A 44 16.35 -2.13 -25.19
CA GLN A 44 15.64 -1.11 -25.97
C GLN A 44 16.59 -0.35 -26.92
N THR A 45 17.87 -0.22 -26.56
CA THR A 45 18.89 0.42 -27.41
C THR A 45 19.45 -0.53 -28.50
N ALA A 46 19.29 -1.86 -28.34
CA ALA A 46 19.86 -2.87 -29.25
C ALA A 46 18.94 -3.26 -30.42
N THR A 47 17.73 -2.74 -30.51
CA THR A 47 16.78 -3.04 -31.61
C THR A 47 16.69 -1.89 -32.62
N GLN A 48 17.83 -1.43 -33.12
CA GLN A 48 17.85 -0.65 -34.37
C GLN A 48 18.12 -1.60 -35.54
N PRO A 49 17.25 -1.68 -36.56
CA PRO A 49 17.52 -2.46 -37.78
C PRO A 49 18.58 -1.76 -38.64
N VAL A 50 19.52 -2.53 -39.13
CA VAL A 50 20.50 -2.12 -40.16
C VAL A 50 19.76 -1.74 -41.45
N PRO A 51 20.18 -0.71 -42.20
CA PRO A 51 19.44 -0.15 -43.33
C PRO A 51 19.55 -1.04 -44.58
N GLY A 52 18.39 -1.60 -44.98
CA GLY A 52 18.16 -2.09 -46.35
C GLY A 52 17.21 -1.13 -47.07
N ALA A 53 17.57 -0.75 -48.27
CA ALA A 53 16.93 0.28 -49.09
C ALA A 53 15.41 0.26 -49.13
N ALA A 54 14.79 1.40 -48.82
CA ALA A 54 13.35 1.65 -48.94
C ALA A 54 13.04 2.89 -49.78
N PRO A 55 11.87 2.98 -50.42
CA PRO A 55 11.47 4.11 -51.24
C PRO A 55 11.22 5.38 -50.41
N PRO A 56 11.08 6.57 -51.02
CA PRO A 56 11.15 7.86 -50.31
C PRO A 56 9.97 7.97 -49.34
N ALA A 57 10.26 7.84 -48.05
CA ALA A 57 9.33 8.07 -46.97
C ALA A 57 9.08 9.57 -46.78
N GLN A 58 7.81 9.92 -46.64
CA GLN A 58 7.43 11.22 -46.06
C GLN A 58 8.17 11.41 -44.73
N THR A 59 8.76 12.56 -44.59
CA THR A 59 9.50 12.96 -43.36
C THR A 59 8.51 12.98 -42.19
N VAL A 60 8.43 11.88 -41.48
CA VAL A 60 7.76 11.85 -40.19
C VAL A 60 8.66 12.60 -39.22
N THR A 61 8.24 13.79 -38.83
CA THR A 61 8.90 14.59 -37.79
C THR A 61 9.01 13.76 -36.53
N ALA A 62 10.21 13.62 -35.99
CA ALA A 62 10.46 12.87 -34.76
C ALA A 62 9.58 13.40 -33.61
N PRO A 63 9.00 12.53 -32.78
CA PRO A 63 8.20 12.97 -31.63
C PRO A 63 9.04 13.84 -30.70
N PRO A 64 8.42 14.80 -29.98
CA PRO A 64 9.13 15.61 -29.00
C PRO A 64 9.76 14.71 -27.95
N GLN A 65 11.01 14.93 -27.63
CA GLN A 65 11.77 14.06 -26.71
C GLN A 65 11.36 14.21 -25.25
N THR A 66 10.59 15.25 -24.91
CA THR A 66 10.16 15.53 -23.53
C THR A 66 8.77 16.14 -23.52
N VAL A 67 7.94 15.69 -22.60
CA VAL A 67 6.73 16.42 -22.17
C VAL A 67 7.20 17.70 -21.46
N PRO A 68 6.50 18.85 -21.59
CA PRO A 68 6.88 20.09 -20.94
C PRO A 68 7.25 19.89 -19.47
N GLY A 69 8.37 20.45 -19.07
CA GLY A 69 8.86 20.32 -17.70
C GLY A 69 8.05 21.14 -16.71
N THR A 70 8.15 20.77 -15.46
CA THR A 70 7.54 21.44 -14.33
C THR A 70 8.13 22.82 -14.11
N PRO A 71 7.34 23.87 -13.81
CA PRO A 71 7.86 25.15 -13.37
C PRO A 71 8.71 25.00 -12.11
N ALA A 72 9.75 25.83 -11.97
CA ALA A 72 10.54 25.87 -10.76
C ALA A 72 9.64 26.09 -9.53
N PRO A 73 9.95 25.44 -8.38
CA PRO A 73 9.18 25.62 -7.16
C PRO A 73 9.22 27.08 -6.73
N GLY A 74 8.04 27.66 -6.52
CA GLY A 74 7.89 28.97 -5.93
C GLY A 74 8.21 28.96 -4.43
N THR A 75 8.17 30.14 -3.83
CA THR A 75 8.25 30.32 -2.38
C THR A 75 7.14 29.52 -1.69
N SER A 76 7.48 28.83 -0.59
CA SER A 76 6.51 28.05 0.22
C SER A 76 5.40 28.94 0.80
N ALA A 77 4.32 29.08 0.05
CA ALA A 77 3.13 29.83 0.47
C ALA A 77 2.08 28.88 1.07
N SER A 78 1.18 29.42 1.89
CA SER A 78 0.00 28.66 2.27
C SER A 78 -0.88 28.38 1.03
N ARG A 79 -1.71 27.32 1.09
CA ARG A 79 -2.68 27.04 0.01
C ARG A 79 -3.57 28.27 -0.27
N ALA A 80 -4.02 28.97 0.77
CA ALA A 80 -4.85 30.16 0.61
C ALA A 80 -4.13 31.28 -0.14
N ASP A 81 -2.85 31.48 0.11
CA ASP A 81 -2.07 32.51 -0.57
C ASP A 81 -1.73 32.11 -2.02
N ALA A 82 -1.46 30.81 -2.27
CA ALA A 82 -1.24 30.30 -3.62
C ALA A 82 -2.52 30.45 -4.50
N LEU A 83 -3.69 30.18 -3.93
CA LEU A 83 -4.97 30.40 -4.63
C LEU A 83 -5.25 31.90 -4.91
N LYS A 84 -4.91 32.81 -3.98
CA LYS A 84 -5.00 34.24 -4.20
C LYS A 84 -4.04 34.76 -5.28
N ALA A 85 -2.87 34.14 -5.40
CA ALA A 85 -1.88 34.48 -6.44
C ALA A 85 -2.31 34.05 -7.86
N SER A 86 -3.27 33.12 -7.97
CA SER A 86 -3.89 32.69 -9.23
C SER A 86 -5.41 32.85 -9.14
N PRO A 87 -5.95 34.07 -9.20
CA PRO A 87 -7.35 34.35 -8.85
C PRO A 87 -8.34 33.89 -9.92
N GLN A 88 -7.91 33.70 -11.16
CA GLN A 88 -8.78 33.22 -12.24
C GLN A 88 -8.87 31.70 -12.18
N ARG A 89 -9.92 31.20 -11.54
CA ARG A 89 -10.14 29.78 -11.33
C ARG A 89 -11.59 29.40 -11.56
N VAL A 90 -11.82 28.17 -12.01
CA VAL A 90 -13.17 27.58 -12.14
C VAL A 90 -13.40 26.67 -10.93
N PRO A 91 -14.42 26.87 -10.12
CA PRO A 91 -14.74 26.00 -8.99
C PRO A 91 -15.09 24.57 -9.43
N ILE A 92 -14.76 23.59 -8.58
CA ILE A 92 -15.18 22.20 -8.69
C ILE A 92 -16.11 21.92 -7.52
N GLU A 93 -17.34 21.48 -7.80
CA GLU A 93 -18.35 21.20 -6.78
C GLU A 93 -19.10 19.89 -7.09
N THR A 94 -18.74 18.82 -6.39
CA THR A 94 -19.38 17.51 -6.50
C THR A 94 -19.64 16.91 -5.12
N PRO A 95 -20.45 15.84 -4.99
CA PRO A 95 -20.64 15.14 -3.72
C PRO A 95 -19.37 14.51 -3.13
N SER A 96 -18.35 14.28 -3.93
CA SER A 96 -17.15 13.56 -3.51
C SER A 96 -15.89 14.42 -3.48
N VAL A 97 -15.81 15.43 -4.35
CA VAL A 97 -14.64 16.32 -4.45
C VAL A 97 -15.05 17.79 -4.55
N GLN A 98 -14.22 18.64 -3.97
CA GLN A 98 -14.34 20.10 -3.99
C GLN A 98 -12.97 20.72 -4.24
N GLY A 99 -12.92 21.79 -5.01
CA GLY A 99 -11.68 22.47 -5.32
C GLY A 99 -11.80 23.48 -6.44
N SER A 100 -10.76 23.62 -7.25
CA SER A 100 -10.77 24.53 -8.40
C SER A 100 -9.74 24.19 -9.46
N ILE A 101 -9.99 24.61 -10.70
CA ILE A 101 -9.11 24.50 -11.86
C ILE A 101 -8.50 25.89 -12.10
N ALA A 102 -7.18 25.98 -12.20
CA ALA A 102 -6.51 27.21 -12.58
C ALA A 102 -6.74 27.50 -14.07
N LEU A 103 -7.17 28.70 -14.44
CA LEU A 103 -7.23 29.12 -15.85
C LEU A 103 -5.85 29.33 -16.44
N LYS A 104 -4.87 29.67 -15.62
CA LYS A 104 -3.46 29.69 -16.02
C LYS A 104 -2.95 28.25 -16.17
N GLY A 105 -2.60 27.83 -17.39
CA GLY A 105 -2.17 26.47 -17.72
C GLY A 105 -3.30 25.44 -17.76
N ALA A 106 -4.55 25.80 -17.45
CA ALA A 106 -5.71 24.90 -17.37
C ALA A 106 -5.43 23.63 -16.52
N ARG A 107 -4.80 23.81 -15.36
CA ARG A 107 -4.38 22.75 -14.43
C ARG A 107 -5.46 22.37 -13.45
N ILE A 108 -5.57 21.06 -13.18
CA ILE A 108 -6.32 20.52 -12.05
C ILE A 108 -5.32 20.40 -10.89
N ASP A 109 -5.24 21.42 -10.06
CA ASP A 109 -4.20 21.60 -9.04
C ASP A 109 -4.73 21.89 -7.64
N ASP A 110 -6.03 21.89 -7.44
CA ASP A 110 -6.65 22.16 -6.16
C ASP A 110 -7.86 21.25 -5.99
N LEU A 111 -7.71 20.19 -5.18
CA LEU A 111 -8.75 19.17 -5.02
C LEU A 111 -8.75 18.61 -3.60
N ALA A 112 -9.88 18.71 -2.92
CA ALA A 112 -10.13 18.13 -1.61
C ALA A 112 -11.18 17.02 -1.68
N LEU A 113 -11.02 15.97 -0.87
CA LEU A 113 -11.94 14.84 -0.76
C LEU A 113 -12.98 15.13 0.30
N VAL A 114 -14.20 15.47 -0.09
CA VAL A 114 -15.26 15.97 0.81
C VAL A 114 -15.64 14.95 1.90
N LYS A 115 -15.66 13.68 1.56
CA LYS A 115 -16.08 12.57 2.45
C LYS A 115 -15.01 12.16 3.46
N PHE A 116 -13.76 12.55 3.27
CA PHE A 116 -12.62 12.11 4.09
C PHE A 116 -11.99 13.28 4.82
N ARG A 117 -11.81 13.11 6.13
CA ARG A 117 -11.23 14.10 7.03
C ARG A 117 -9.83 13.70 7.46
N GLU A 118 -9.01 14.66 7.87
CA GLU A 118 -7.64 14.37 8.35
C GLU A 118 -7.63 13.51 9.61
N THR A 119 -8.58 13.74 10.51
CA THR A 119 -8.73 13.03 11.78
C THR A 119 -10.15 12.50 11.96
N VAL A 120 -10.37 11.67 12.99
CA VAL A 120 -11.70 11.19 13.40
C VAL A 120 -12.64 12.33 13.86
N ASN A 121 -12.10 13.52 14.15
CA ASN A 121 -12.91 14.68 14.52
C ASN A 121 -13.69 15.19 13.29
N PRO A 122 -15.05 15.23 13.31
CA PRO A 122 -15.85 15.73 12.20
C PRO A 122 -15.57 17.19 11.80
N LYS A 123 -14.95 17.98 12.68
CA LYS A 123 -14.57 19.36 12.41
C LYS A 123 -13.17 19.50 11.80
N SER A 124 -12.41 18.42 11.67
CA SER A 124 -11.09 18.49 11.02
C SER A 124 -11.23 18.80 9.53
N PRO A 125 -10.20 19.40 8.90
CA PRO A 125 -10.22 19.71 7.48
C PRO A 125 -10.46 18.46 6.62
N PRO A 126 -11.04 18.60 5.42
CA PRO A 126 -11.07 17.53 4.44
C PRO A 126 -9.65 17.21 3.95
N ILE A 127 -9.44 15.98 3.49
CA ILE A 127 -8.16 15.59 2.89
C ILE A 127 -7.92 16.40 1.63
N LEU A 128 -6.81 17.12 1.59
CA LEU A 128 -6.33 17.81 0.39
C LEU A 128 -5.52 16.82 -0.44
N LEU A 129 -6.03 16.45 -1.63
CA LEU A 129 -5.36 15.52 -2.53
C LEU A 129 -4.41 16.24 -3.50
N LEU A 130 -4.91 17.27 -4.19
CA LEU A 130 -4.10 18.07 -5.10
C LEU A 130 -3.88 19.46 -4.50
N SER A 131 -2.69 20.00 -4.72
CA SER A 131 -2.23 21.26 -4.14
C SER A 131 -1.54 22.13 -5.21
N PRO A 132 -1.86 23.44 -5.31
CA PRO A 132 -1.39 24.28 -6.38
C PRO A 132 0.12 24.57 -6.34
N SER A 133 0.67 24.92 -7.49
CA SER A 133 2.03 25.44 -7.59
C SER A 133 2.22 26.66 -6.68
N GLY A 134 3.39 26.76 -6.02
CA GLY A 134 3.68 27.82 -5.04
C GLY A 134 3.43 27.42 -3.58
N THR A 135 2.75 26.31 -3.31
CA THR A 135 2.67 25.71 -1.96
C THR A 135 3.97 24.97 -1.61
N ALA A 136 4.09 24.49 -0.37
CA ALA A 136 5.24 23.67 0.05
C ALA A 136 5.34 22.36 -0.74
N ASP A 137 4.21 21.71 -0.99
CA ASP A 137 4.13 20.38 -1.61
C ASP A 137 3.11 20.41 -2.77
N PRO A 138 3.46 21.03 -3.92
CA PRO A 138 2.57 21.06 -5.08
C PRO A 138 2.30 19.64 -5.61
N PHE A 139 1.05 19.36 -5.94
CA PHE A 139 0.63 18.09 -6.52
C PHE A 139 -0.54 18.35 -7.48
N TYR A 140 -0.34 18.14 -8.78
CA TYR A 140 -1.32 18.51 -9.80
C TYR A 140 -1.29 17.61 -11.02
N ALA A 141 -2.35 17.69 -11.82
CA ALA A 141 -2.45 17.09 -13.14
C ALA A 141 -2.53 18.15 -14.22
N GLU A 142 -1.89 17.90 -15.35
CA GLU A 142 -1.84 18.79 -16.53
C GLU A 142 -2.09 17.97 -17.79
N PHE A 143 -2.76 18.57 -18.74
CA PHE A 143 -3.06 18.01 -20.06
C PHE A 143 -2.69 19.03 -21.12
N GLY A 144 -2.28 18.57 -22.30
CA GLY A 144 -1.93 19.52 -23.35
C GLY A 144 -1.49 18.87 -24.65
N TRP A 145 -0.96 19.73 -25.49
CA TRP A 145 -0.39 19.38 -26.79
C TRP A 145 1.05 19.85 -26.86
N SER A 146 1.90 19.03 -27.41
CA SER A 146 3.31 19.38 -27.67
C SER A 146 3.55 19.41 -29.17
N SER A 147 4.38 20.30 -29.66
CA SER A 147 4.83 20.34 -31.05
C SER A 147 6.06 19.45 -31.25
N ALA A 148 6.37 19.03 -32.48
CA ALA A 148 7.65 18.40 -32.80
C ALA A 148 8.82 19.34 -32.52
N GLY A 149 9.98 18.78 -32.10
CA GLY A 149 11.11 19.55 -31.61
C GLY A 149 11.66 20.66 -32.56
N ASP A 150 11.49 20.47 -33.87
CA ASP A 150 11.94 21.40 -34.90
C ASP A 150 10.83 22.34 -35.41
N ALA A 151 9.57 22.09 -35.08
CA ALA A 151 8.45 22.90 -35.50
C ALA A 151 8.17 24.01 -34.47
N LYS A 152 8.31 25.25 -34.87
CA LYS A 152 7.98 26.44 -34.05
C LYS A 152 6.46 26.69 -34.08
N VAL A 153 5.67 25.75 -33.54
CA VAL A 153 4.22 25.93 -33.36
C VAL A 153 3.97 26.41 -31.94
N ASN A 154 3.28 27.55 -31.81
CA ASN A 154 2.95 28.10 -30.51
C ASN A 154 1.77 27.35 -29.89
N VAL A 155 2.04 26.40 -28.98
CA VAL A 155 1.04 25.63 -28.22
C VAL A 155 0.84 26.21 -26.82
N PRO A 156 -0.32 25.96 -26.17
CA PRO A 156 -0.53 26.38 -24.78
C PRO A 156 0.56 25.83 -23.86
N THR A 157 1.06 26.68 -22.99
CA THR A 157 2.06 26.37 -21.97
C THR A 157 1.47 26.47 -20.56
N THR A 158 2.27 26.20 -19.55
CA THR A 158 1.92 26.37 -18.13
C THR A 158 1.56 27.80 -17.74
N ASP A 159 1.99 28.79 -18.54
CA ASP A 159 1.73 30.22 -18.33
C ASP A 159 0.59 30.76 -19.19
N THR A 160 0.03 29.96 -20.09
CA THR A 160 -1.07 30.36 -20.98
C THR A 160 -2.34 30.56 -20.17
N GLU A 161 -2.96 31.72 -20.36
CA GLU A 161 -4.25 32.07 -19.78
C GLU A 161 -5.39 31.56 -20.68
N TRP A 162 -6.16 30.60 -20.17
CA TRP A 162 -7.33 30.06 -20.82
C TRP A 162 -8.57 30.88 -20.45
N LYS A 163 -9.55 30.91 -21.34
CA LYS A 163 -10.85 31.56 -21.12
C LYS A 163 -11.94 30.50 -20.96
N GLN A 164 -12.76 30.63 -19.93
CA GLN A 164 -13.94 29.78 -19.78
C GLN A 164 -15.03 30.24 -20.74
N GLU A 165 -15.60 29.33 -21.55
CA GLU A 165 -16.81 29.57 -22.32
C GLU A 165 -18.02 29.49 -21.36
N GLY A 166 -18.74 30.59 -21.20
CA GLY A 166 -19.84 30.69 -20.24
C GLY A 166 -19.37 30.95 -18.81
N SER A 167 -20.16 30.56 -17.84
CA SER A 167 -19.89 30.73 -16.41
C SER A 167 -20.44 29.56 -15.62
N GLY A 168 -19.91 29.34 -14.41
CA GLY A 168 -20.36 28.31 -13.48
C GLY A 168 -19.23 27.38 -13.03
N ALA A 169 -19.56 26.52 -12.07
CA ALA A 169 -18.66 25.52 -11.52
C ALA A 169 -18.71 24.23 -12.33
N LEU A 170 -17.60 23.48 -12.32
CA LEU A 170 -17.56 22.10 -12.78
C LEU A 170 -18.31 21.23 -11.76
N GLY A 171 -19.35 20.55 -12.21
CA GLY A 171 -20.15 19.64 -11.40
C GLY A 171 -20.61 18.42 -12.15
N VAL A 172 -21.27 17.50 -11.44
CA VAL A 172 -21.85 16.31 -12.07
C VAL A 172 -22.92 16.70 -13.08
N GLY A 173 -22.73 16.32 -14.34
CA GLY A 173 -23.63 16.72 -15.45
C GLY A 173 -23.48 18.19 -15.90
N HIS A 174 -22.58 18.95 -15.31
CA HIS A 174 -22.27 20.33 -15.65
C HIS A 174 -20.81 20.47 -16.09
N PRO A 175 -20.46 20.08 -17.34
CA PRO A 175 -19.12 20.24 -17.86
C PRO A 175 -18.77 21.70 -18.08
N ILE A 176 -17.48 22.01 -18.04
CA ILE A 176 -16.94 23.32 -18.41
C ILE A 176 -16.16 23.23 -19.69
N THR A 177 -16.07 24.33 -20.42
CA THR A 177 -15.24 24.45 -21.61
C THR A 177 -14.26 25.62 -21.44
N LEU A 178 -12.99 25.33 -21.71
CA LEU A 178 -11.91 26.32 -21.72
C LEU A 178 -11.41 26.47 -23.15
N THR A 179 -11.08 27.71 -23.56
CA THR A 179 -10.56 28.01 -24.91
C THR A 179 -9.33 28.89 -24.86
N TYR A 180 -8.47 28.70 -25.84
CA TYR A 180 -7.31 29.53 -26.12
C TYR A 180 -7.10 29.61 -27.64
N ASP A 181 -6.94 30.82 -28.16
CA ASP A 181 -6.60 31.07 -29.55
C ASP A 181 -5.17 31.60 -29.60
N ASN A 182 -4.29 30.96 -30.42
CA ASN A 182 -2.93 31.47 -30.64
C ASN A 182 -2.88 32.41 -31.86
N ASP A 183 -1.76 33.13 -32.01
CA ASP A 183 -1.56 34.08 -33.10
C ASP A 183 -1.31 33.42 -34.46
N GLU A 184 -1.18 32.08 -34.52
CA GLU A 184 -0.90 31.28 -35.72
C GLU A 184 -2.21 30.66 -36.30
N GLY A 185 -3.36 31.00 -35.76
CA GLY A 185 -4.65 30.52 -36.22
C GLY A 185 -5.05 29.14 -35.67
N LEU A 186 -4.43 28.68 -34.60
CA LEU A 186 -4.85 27.48 -33.89
C LEU A 186 -5.79 27.86 -32.75
N ARG A 187 -6.96 27.22 -32.69
CA ARG A 187 -7.89 27.33 -31.59
C ARG A 187 -7.88 26.03 -30.78
N PHE A 188 -7.49 26.13 -29.53
CA PHE A 188 -7.52 25.06 -28.56
C PHE A 188 -8.80 25.14 -27.73
N ARG A 189 -9.50 24.02 -27.59
CA ARG A 189 -10.73 23.90 -26.83
C ARG A 189 -10.66 22.67 -25.95
N ARG A 190 -10.78 22.86 -24.64
CA ARG A 190 -10.76 21.80 -23.63
C ARG A 190 -12.10 21.72 -22.93
N THR A 191 -12.77 20.58 -23.04
CA THR A 191 -14.00 20.30 -22.29
C THR A 191 -13.65 19.35 -21.15
N ILE A 192 -13.99 19.75 -19.91
CA ILE A 192 -13.76 18.98 -18.71
C ILE A 192 -15.10 18.60 -18.10
N SER A 193 -15.32 17.33 -17.83
CA SER A 193 -16.46 16.81 -17.08
C SER A 193 -15.97 15.98 -15.89
N VAL A 194 -16.81 15.85 -14.88
CA VAL A 194 -16.53 15.04 -13.68
C VAL A 194 -17.76 14.22 -13.32
N ASP A 195 -17.54 12.99 -12.86
CA ASP A 195 -18.62 12.14 -12.36
C ASP A 195 -18.93 12.43 -10.87
N ASP A 196 -19.81 11.64 -10.27
CA ASP A 196 -20.21 11.76 -8.85
C ASP A 196 -19.18 11.20 -7.87
N LYS A 197 -18.11 10.58 -8.39
CA LYS A 197 -17.00 10.01 -7.62
C LYS A 197 -15.72 10.80 -7.84
N TYR A 198 -14.78 10.27 -8.64
CA TYR A 198 -13.41 10.80 -8.73
C TYR A 198 -12.86 10.82 -10.15
N LEU A 199 -13.69 10.57 -11.17
CA LEU A 199 -13.25 10.49 -12.55
C LEU A 199 -13.50 11.81 -13.28
N PHE A 200 -12.42 12.44 -13.70
CA PHE A 200 -12.44 13.56 -14.63
C PHE A 200 -12.24 13.05 -16.06
N THR A 201 -13.05 13.53 -16.99
CA THR A 201 -12.89 13.27 -18.43
C THR A 201 -12.53 14.58 -19.11
N ILE A 202 -11.42 14.57 -19.84
CA ILE A 202 -10.86 15.71 -20.53
C ILE A 202 -10.93 15.42 -22.04
N LYS A 203 -11.64 16.26 -22.79
CA LYS A 203 -11.66 16.24 -24.23
C LYS A 203 -10.99 17.49 -24.75
N ASP A 204 -9.85 17.32 -25.42
CA ASP A 204 -9.09 18.39 -26.06
C ASP A 204 -9.34 18.38 -27.57
N GLU A 205 -9.61 19.53 -28.14
CA GLU A 205 -9.80 19.75 -29.59
C GLU A 205 -8.89 20.89 -30.05
N VAL A 206 -8.26 20.72 -31.18
CA VAL A 206 -7.41 21.75 -31.82
C VAL A 206 -7.91 21.98 -33.24
N SER A 207 -8.49 23.15 -33.49
CA SER A 207 -8.96 23.55 -34.84
C SER A 207 -7.88 24.39 -35.52
N ASN A 208 -7.42 23.96 -36.69
CA ASN A 208 -6.42 24.64 -37.48
C ASN A 208 -7.09 25.58 -38.49
N LYS A 209 -7.14 26.89 -38.19
CA LYS A 209 -7.61 27.95 -39.11
C LYS A 209 -6.45 28.64 -39.85
N GLY A 210 -5.21 28.19 -39.61
CA GLY A 210 -4.03 28.67 -40.30
C GLY A 210 -3.87 28.14 -41.72
N ALA A 211 -2.83 28.56 -42.43
CA ALA A 211 -2.60 28.16 -43.83
C ALA A 211 -1.78 26.88 -43.99
N SER A 212 -1.11 26.38 -42.94
CA SER A 212 -0.21 25.24 -43.00
C SER A 212 -0.70 24.09 -42.09
N ALA A 213 -0.41 22.85 -42.48
CA ALA A 213 -0.62 21.70 -41.65
C ALA A 213 0.30 21.74 -40.40
N VAL A 214 -0.22 21.33 -39.25
CA VAL A 214 0.54 21.27 -38.00
C VAL A 214 0.50 19.85 -37.44
N THR A 215 1.61 19.36 -36.91
CA THR A 215 1.67 18.06 -36.24
C THR A 215 1.83 18.28 -34.73
N LEU A 216 0.85 17.83 -33.97
CA LEU A 216 0.79 18.00 -32.52
C LEU A 216 0.65 16.65 -31.83
N TYR A 217 1.26 16.53 -30.66
CA TYR A 217 1.30 15.32 -29.83
C TYR A 217 0.54 15.58 -28.53
N PRO A 218 -0.59 14.88 -28.29
CA PRO A 218 -1.30 15.01 -27.03
C PRO A 218 -0.48 14.41 -25.87
N TYR A 219 -0.47 15.05 -24.71
CA TYR A 219 0.16 14.54 -23.51
C TYR A 219 -0.70 14.75 -22.27
N ALA A 220 -0.40 13.97 -21.24
CA ALA A 220 -0.87 14.22 -19.90
C ALA A 220 0.23 13.91 -18.89
N LEU A 221 0.24 14.64 -17.78
CA LEU A 221 1.19 14.43 -16.69
C LEU A 221 0.51 14.59 -15.32
N ILE A 222 1.08 13.90 -14.34
CA ILE A 222 0.86 14.14 -12.92
C ILE A 222 2.23 14.44 -12.31
N SER A 223 2.34 15.56 -11.63
CA SER A 223 3.60 16.01 -11.02
C SER A 223 3.41 16.29 -9.54
N ARG A 224 4.34 15.80 -8.72
CA ARG A 224 4.39 16.01 -7.28
C ARG A 224 5.75 16.55 -6.88
N HIS A 225 5.75 17.68 -6.16
CA HIS A 225 6.95 18.32 -5.66
C HIS A 225 7.12 18.04 -4.18
N GLY A 226 8.36 17.94 -3.74
CA GLY A 226 8.71 17.49 -2.42
C GLY A 226 8.58 15.96 -2.27
N THR A 227 9.31 15.37 -1.34
CA THR A 227 9.11 13.96 -0.96
C THR A 227 8.07 13.93 0.15
N PRO A 228 6.87 13.37 -0.08
CA PRO A 228 5.84 13.34 0.94
C PRO A 228 6.30 12.51 2.13
N HIS A 229 5.77 12.81 3.32
CA HIS A 229 5.98 11.97 4.47
C HIS A 229 5.23 10.66 4.29
N THR A 230 5.96 9.61 3.89
CA THR A 230 5.42 8.26 3.80
C THR A 230 5.47 7.59 5.17
N GLN A 231 4.55 6.68 5.44
CA GLN A 231 4.57 5.94 6.71
C GLN A 231 5.74 4.95 6.82
N GLY A 232 6.46 4.72 5.72
CA GLY A 232 7.68 3.90 5.69
C GLY A 232 7.46 2.42 6.00
N TYR A 233 6.23 1.94 5.97
CA TYR A 233 5.94 0.53 6.19
C TYR A 233 6.34 -0.30 4.98
N TYR A 234 7.21 -1.28 5.18
CA TYR A 234 7.69 -2.20 4.13
C TYR A 234 6.57 -2.90 3.34
N ILE A 235 5.39 -3.04 3.94
CA ILE A 235 4.25 -3.73 3.34
C ILE A 235 3.33 -2.83 2.52
N LEU A 236 3.65 -1.53 2.38
CA LEU A 236 2.83 -0.55 1.69
C LEU A 236 3.64 0.12 0.58
N HIS A 237 3.09 0.09 -0.64
CA HIS A 237 3.63 0.88 -1.72
C HIS A 237 3.03 2.30 -1.70
N GLU A 238 3.91 3.31 -1.64
CA GLU A 238 3.62 4.73 -1.83
C GLU A 238 4.66 5.29 -2.81
N GLY A 239 4.20 5.94 -3.88
CA GLY A 239 5.06 6.42 -4.96
C GLY A 239 4.41 6.33 -6.33
N LEU A 240 5.24 6.13 -7.36
CA LEU A 240 4.80 6.00 -8.73
C LEU A 240 4.36 4.55 -9.00
N LEU A 241 3.26 4.40 -9.71
CA LEU A 241 2.76 3.08 -10.11
C LEU A 241 2.02 3.13 -11.43
N GLY A 242 1.89 1.97 -12.07
CA GLY A 242 1.07 1.82 -13.27
C GLY A 242 1.02 0.37 -13.74
N VAL A 243 0.01 0.03 -14.51
CA VAL A 243 -0.03 -1.19 -15.30
C VAL A 243 0.17 -0.80 -16.76
N LEU A 244 1.30 -1.16 -17.33
CA LEU A 244 1.77 -0.65 -18.62
C LEU A 244 1.88 -1.80 -19.63
N GLY A 245 0.82 -2.02 -20.41
CA GLY A 245 0.76 -3.00 -21.49
C GLY A 245 1.34 -4.37 -21.10
N ASP A 246 2.29 -4.83 -21.90
CA ASP A 246 3.03 -6.09 -21.71
C ASP A 246 4.04 -6.06 -20.55
N LYS A 247 4.41 -4.88 -20.07
CA LYS A 247 5.31 -4.70 -18.91
C LYS A 247 4.63 -4.99 -17.57
N GLY A 248 3.28 -5.06 -17.56
CA GLY A 248 2.50 -5.35 -16.37
C GLY A 248 2.59 -4.27 -15.30
N LEU A 249 2.48 -4.68 -14.02
CA LEU A 249 2.56 -3.76 -12.89
C LEU A 249 3.98 -3.22 -12.69
N GLN A 250 4.09 -1.91 -12.66
CA GLN A 250 5.31 -1.15 -12.38
C GLN A 250 5.11 -0.33 -11.12
N GLU A 251 5.97 -0.50 -10.13
CA GLU A 251 5.90 0.16 -8.82
C GLU A 251 7.26 0.70 -8.43
N TYR A 252 7.36 2.00 -8.21
CA TYR A 252 8.59 2.68 -7.82
C TYR A 252 8.34 3.61 -6.65
N THR A 253 8.93 3.32 -5.50
CA THR A 253 8.90 4.25 -4.36
C THR A 253 9.67 5.52 -4.72
N TYR A 254 9.44 6.62 -3.99
CA TYR A 254 10.21 7.85 -4.16
C TYR A 254 11.71 7.59 -4.04
N LYS A 255 12.13 6.75 -3.08
CA LYS A 255 13.53 6.35 -2.92
C LYS A 255 14.05 5.57 -4.13
N ASN A 256 13.28 4.63 -4.68
CA ASN A 256 13.70 3.91 -5.88
C ASN A 256 13.96 4.86 -7.05
N MET A 257 13.12 5.89 -7.20
CA MET A 257 13.31 6.91 -8.23
C MET A 257 14.56 7.76 -7.98
N ASP A 258 14.80 8.14 -6.72
CA ASP A 258 15.99 8.90 -6.32
C ASP A 258 17.31 8.12 -6.54
N ASP A 259 17.26 6.79 -6.37
CA ASP A 259 18.43 5.92 -6.51
C ASP A 259 18.75 5.56 -7.99
N LEU A 260 17.90 5.96 -8.96
CA LEU A 260 18.19 5.77 -10.39
C LEU A 260 19.40 6.61 -10.81
N LYS A 261 20.17 6.09 -11.75
CA LYS A 261 21.25 6.87 -12.38
C LYS A 261 20.64 7.95 -13.26
N PRO A 262 21.10 9.21 -13.13
CA PRO A 262 20.65 10.27 -14.01
C PRO A 262 21.14 10.01 -15.45
N ASN A 263 20.33 10.40 -16.44
CA ASN A 263 20.74 10.44 -17.84
C ASN A 263 21.64 11.65 -18.13
N ASP A 264 22.05 11.82 -19.38
CA ASP A 264 22.95 12.92 -19.82
C ASP A 264 22.37 14.32 -19.55
N ARG A 265 21.05 14.42 -19.32
CA ARG A 265 20.35 15.66 -18.95
C ARG A 265 20.17 15.84 -17.45
N GLY A 266 20.71 14.94 -16.64
CA GLY A 266 20.56 14.96 -15.18
C GLY A 266 19.24 14.40 -14.67
N LEU A 267 18.33 13.96 -15.56
CA LEU A 267 17.02 13.40 -15.18
C LEU A 267 17.13 11.90 -14.86
N ARG A 268 16.47 11.48 -13.83
CA ARG A 268 16.26 10.08 -13.48
C ARG A 268 14.93 9.65 -14.06
N GLN A 269 14.94 8.78 -15.08
CA GLN A 269 13.71 8.40 -15.78
C GLN A 269 13.68 6.94 -16.19
N LEU A 270 12.47 6.44 -16.35
CA LEU A 270 12.14 5.13 -16.90
C LEU A 270 11.11 5.33 -17.99
N ASP A 271 11.42 4.86 -19.20
CA ASP A 271 10.58 5.01 -20.38
C ASP A 271 9.94 3.68 -20.75
N PHE A 272 8.66 3.73 -21.10
CA PHE A 272 7.86 2.58 -21.48
C PHE A 272 7.10 2.89 -22.78
N ASN A 273 7.40 2.13 -23.82
CA ASN A 273 6.67 2.20 -25.08
C ASN A 273 5.69 1.02 -25.11
N VAL A 274 4.39 1.29 -24.95
CA VAL A 274 3.36 0.27 -24.73
C VAL A 274 2.04 0.66 -25.37
N THR A 275 1.24 -0.34 -25.67
CA THR A 275 -0.18 -0.14 -26.00
C THR A 275 -1.02 -0.53 -24.80
N ASN A 276 -1.99 0.28 -24.42
CA ASN A 276 -2.81 0.13 -23.24
C ASN A 276 -2.01 0.33 -21.93
N GLY A 277 -2.56 1.04 -21.00
CA GLY A 277 -1.99 1.23 -19.68
C GLY A 277 -2.68 2.34 -18.91
N TRP A 278 -2.40 2.37 -17.64
CA TRP A 278 -2.69 3.48 -16.74
C TRP A 278 -1.50 3.69 -15.82
N MET A 279 -1.31 4.92 -15.36
CA MET A 279 -0.19 5.28 -14.52
C MET A 279 -0.52 6.43 -13.58
N GLY A 280 0.12 6.51 -12.42
CA GLY A 280 -0.17 7.53 -11.44
C GLY A 280 0.83 7.61 -10.29
N ILE A 281 0.45 8.43 -9.31
CA ILE A 281 1.14 8.55 -8.02
C ILE A 281 0.14 8.19 -6.93
N THR A 282 0.54 7.29 -6.04
CA THR A 282 -0.33 6.75 -4.99
C THR A 282 0.24 7.02 -3.60
N ASP A 283 -0.63 7.38 -2.70
CA ASP A 283 -0.45 7.34 -1.25
C ASP A 283 -1.23 6.14 -0.66
N LYS A 284 -1.20 5.98 0.65
CA LYS A 284 -1.87 4.87 1.34
C LYS A 284 -3.35 4.72 0.95
N TYR A 285 -4.13 5.79 0.96
CA TYR A 285 -5.59 5.75 0.83
C TYR A 285 -6.14 6.45 -0.41
N TRP A 286 -5.36 7.25 -1.10
CA TRP A 286 -5.76 8.03 -2.28
C TRP A 286 -4.69 8.01 -3.35
N ALA A 287 -5.09 8.35 -4.55
CA ALA A 287 -4.19 8.41 -5.69
C ALA A 287 -4.68 9.43 -6.72
N ALA A 288 -3.73 9.87 -7.56
CA ALA A 288 -4.01 10.50 -8.83
C ALA A 288 -3.44 9.61 -9.95
N ALA A 289 -4.25 9.27 -10.96
CA ALA A 289 -3.85 8.39 -12.05
C ALA A 289 -4.39 8.84 -13.40
N LEU A 290 -3.54 8.79 -14.41
CA LEU A 290 -3.86 9.02 -15.81
C LEU A 290 -4.40 7.73 -16.43
N LEU A 291 -5.55 7.84 -17.10
CA LEU A 291 -6.25 6.73 -17.73
C LEU A 291 -6.44 7.07 -19.23
N PRO A 292 -5.42 6.88 -20.07
CA PRO A 292 -5.55 7.04 -21.51
C PRO A 292 -6.52 6.01 -22.10
N ASP A 293 -6.93 6.20 -23.35
CA ASP A 293 -7.77 5.20 -24.01
C ASP A 293 -7.03 3.86 -24.13
N THR A 294 -7.74 2.76 -23.88
CA THR A 294 -7.15 1.41 -23.79
C THR A 294 -6.55 0.90 -25.10
N SER A 295 -6.91 1.49 -26.24
CA SER A 295 -6.31 1.20 -27.55
C SER A 295 -5.12 2.09 -27.91
N ALA A 296 -4.84 3.13 -27.12
CA ALA A 296 -3.81 4.10 -27.44
C ALA A 296 -2.41 3.50 -27.29
N HIS A 297 -1.53 3.88 -28.22
CA HIS A 297 -0.10 3.65 -28.11
C HIS A 297 0.54 4.80 -27.31
N LEU A 298 1.29 4.44 -26.26
CA LEU A 298 1.79 5.36 -25.24
C LEU A 298 3.30 5.33 -25.20
N ASN A 299 3.92 6.51 -25.25
CA ASN A 299 5.25 6.70 -24.70
C ASN A 299 5.10 7.17 -23.25
N ALA A 300 5.02 6.21 -22.32
CA ALA A 300 4.82 6.45 -20.91
C ALA A 300 6.14 6.61 -20.18
N ARG A 301 6.15 7.43 -19.12
CA ARG A 301 7.38 7.71 -18.39
C ARG A 301 7.14 7.92 -16.91
N PHE A 302 8.07 7.42 -16.10
CA PHE A 302 8.27 7.80 -14.71
C PHE A 302 9.58 8.58 -14.61
N SER A 303 9.57 9.72 -13.95
CA SER A 303 10.78 10.55 -13.81
C SER A 303 10.88 11.18 -12.42
N ALA A 304 12.12 11.43 -12.01
CA ALA A 304 12.46 12.22 -10.84
C ALA A 304 13.54 13.23 -11.19
N ASP A 305 13.39 14.44 -10.68
CA ASP A 305 14.33 15.55 -10.84
C ASP A 305 14.58 16.21 -9.48
N ALA A 306 15.72 16.86 -9.35
CA ALA A 306 16.09 17.66 -8.18
C ALA A 306 16.53 19.07 -8.58
N ALA A 307 16.12 19.54 -9.76
CA ALA A 307 16.40 20.89 -10.22
C ALA A 307 15.81 21.92 -9.25
N GLY A 308 16.59 22.96 -8.94
CA GLY A 308 16.16 23.99 -8.00
C GLY A 308 16.12 23.58 -6.51
N GLY A 309 16.70 22.44 -6.14
CA GLY A 309 16.81 21.98 -4.75
C GLY A 309 15.56 21.32 -4.19
N VAL A 310 14.45 21.28 -4.92
CA VAL A 310 13.23 20.56 -4.55
C VAL A 310 13.09 19.35 -5.46
N LYS A 311 12.93 18.16 -4.84
CA LYS A 311 12.68 16.93 -5.59
C LYS A 311 11.31 16.99 -6.24
N THR A 312 11.24 16.56 -7.50
CA THR A 312 9.99 16.47 -8.25
C THR A 312 9.86 15.08 -8.81
N TYR A 313 8.68 14.48 -8.64
CA TYR A 313 8.35 13.17 -9.16
C TYR A 313 7.19 13.33 -10.15
N GLN A 314 7.34 12.75 -11.32
CA GLN A 314 6.35 12.88 -12.38
C GLN A 314 6.08 11.54 -13.06
N THR A 315 4.81 11.30 -13.37
CA THR A 315 4.39 10.31 -14.33
C THR A 315 3.67 11.00 -15.47
N ASP A 316 4.02 10.63 -16.70
CA ASP A 316 3.45 11.22 -17.89
C ASP A 316 3.38 10.23 -19.04
N TYR A 317 2.55 10.56 -20.02
CA TYR A 317 2.54 9.90 -21.32
C TYR A 317 2.45 10.90 -22.45
N LEU A 318 2.97 10.49 -23.60
CA LEU A 318 2.85 11.16 -24.88
C LEU A 318 2.15 10.19 -25.85
N LEU A 319 1.11 10.68 -26.55
CA LEU A 319 0.43 9.91 -27.61
C LEU A 319 1.12 10.13 -28.96
N GLU A 320 0.70 9.34 -29.96
CA GLU A 320 1.13 9.53 -31.34
C GLU A 320 0.73 10.90 -31.89
N GLY A 321 1.56 11.44 -32.77
CA GLY A 321 1.33 12.74 -33.39
C GLY A 321 0.14 12.74 -34.35
N GLN A 322 -0.66 13.79 -34.26
CA GLN A 322 -1.78 14.07 -35.16
C GLN A 322 -1.43 15.21 -36.09
N THR A 323 -1.44 14.97 -37.42
CA THR A 323 -1.27 16.03 -38.38
C THR A 323 -2.65 16.65 -38.73
N ILE A 324 -2.81 17.92 -38.33
CA ILE A 324 -4.05 18.67 -38.47
C ILE A 324 -3.92 19.60 -39.69
N GLN A 325 -4.64 19.27 -40.77
CA GLN A 325 -4.65 20.06 -42.00
C GLN A 325 -5.34 21.42 -41.80
N PRO A 326 -5.07 22.42 -42.64
CA PRO A 326 -5.82 23.66 -42.68
C PRO A 326 -7.35 23.40 -42.78
N GLY A 327 -8.14 24.02 -41.93
CA GLY A 327 -9.58 23.82 -41.82
C GLY A 327 -10.03 22.56 -41.07
N ALA A 328 -9.11 21.67 -40.66
CA ALA A 328 -9.42 20.47 -39.91
C ALA A 328 -9.33 20.68 -38.39
N THR A 329 -9.88 19.70 -37.64
CA THR A 329 -9.81 19.64 -36.18
C THR A 329 -9.23 18.31 -35.75
N GLY A 330 -8.16 18.34 -34.94
CA GLY A 330 -7.65 17.19 -34.21
C GLY A 330 -8.30 17.09 -32.83
N SER A 331 -8.37 15.88 -32.27
CA SER A 331 -8.94 15.66 -30.94
C SER A 331 -8.17 14.59 -30.15
N ALA A 332 -8.14 14.77 -28.83
CA ALA A 332 -7.61 13.79 -27.90
C ALA A 332 -8.51 13.67 -26.68
N ASN A 333 -8.70 12.45 -26.20
CA ASN A 333 -9.41 12.17 -24.96
C ASN A 333 -8.43 11.68 -23.90
N ALA A 334 -8.62 12.16 -22.69
CA ALA A 334 -7.86 11.74 -21.52
C ALA A 334 -8.81 11.60 -20.32
N ARG A 335 -8.44 10.78 -19.35
CA ARG A 335 -9.16 10.68 -18.09
C ARG A 335 -8.17 10.76 -16.94
N LEU A 336 -8.63 11.37 -15.84
CA LEU A 336 -7.90 11.45 -14.59
C LEU A 336 -8.77 10.84 -13.49
N PHE A 337 -8.27 9.81 -12.85
CA PHE A 337 -8.74 9.44 -11.53
C PHE A 337 -7.99 10.29 -10.50
N ALA A 338 -8.71 11.03 -9.65
CA ALA A 338 -8.10 11.78 -8.55
C ALA A 338 -9.00 11.66 -7.33
N GLY A 339 -8.69 10.72 -6.44
CA GLY A 339 -9.60 10.41 -5.35
C GLY A 339 -9.18 9.32 -4.39
N ALA A 340 -10.12 8.92 -3.57
CA ALA A 340 -10.00 7.85 -2.60
C ALA A 340 -10.02 6.47 -3.29
N LYS A 341 -9.16 5.57 -2.81
CA LYS A 341 -9.06 4.19 -3.34
C LYS A 341 -10.14 3.28 -2.74
N GLU A 342 -11.41 3.69 -2.85
CA GLU A 342 -12.54 2.87 -2.45
C GLU A 342 -12.63 1.62 -3.33
N VAL A 343 -12.63 0.44 -2.72
CA VAL A 343 -12.56 -0.84 -3.47
C VAL A 343 -13.69 -0.98 -4.48
N ALA A 344 -14.90 -0.58 -4.11
CA ALA A 344 -16.06 -0.62 -5.01
C ALA A 344 -15.86 0.31 -6.21
N VAL A 345 -15.42 1.55 -5.99
CA VAL A 345 -15.20 2.56 -7.05
C VAL A 345 -14.11 2.13 -8.02
N ILE A 346 -12.98 1.63 -7.49
CA ILE A 346 -11.86 1.13 -8.31
C ILE A 346 -12.32 -0.05 -9.19
N ASN A 347 -13.07 -1.01 -8.62
CA ASN A 347 -13.59 -2.16 -9.38
C ASN A 347 -14.62 -1.74 -10.44
N ASP A 348 -15.46 -0.74 -10.14
CA ASP A 348 -16.46 -0.23 -11.08
C ASP A 348 -15.79 0.48 -12.27
N TYR A 349 -14.80 1.35 -12.03
CA TYR A 349 -14.02 1.96 -13.12
C TYR A 349 -13.24 0.93 -13.93
N GLN A 350 -12.66 -0.09 -13.28
CA GLN A 350 -12.00 -1.19 -14.00
C GLN A 350 -12.93 -1.84 -15.02
N LYS A 351 -14.18 -2.11 -14.62
CA LYS A 351 -15.18 -2.75 -15.50
C LYS A 351 -15.72 -1.78 -16.57
N GLN A 352 -16.13 -0.58 -16.15
CA GLN A 352 -16.78 0.39 -17.06
C GLN A 352 -15.83 0.91 -18.14
N LEU A 353 -14.57 1.13 -17.80
CA LEU A 353 -13.54 1.65 -18.70
C LEU A 353 -12.65 0.55 -19.30
N ASN A 354 -12.93 -0.72 -19.00
CA ASN A 354 -12.13 -1.88 -19.44
C ASN A 354 -10.63 -1.72 -19.13
N LEU A 355 -10.30 -1.19 -17.94
CA LEU A 355 -8.93 -0.95 -17.53
C LEU A 355 -8.27 -2.27 -17.11
N ASN A 356 -7.06 -2.51 -17.61
CA ASN A 356 -6.31 -3.71 -17.23
C ASN A 356 -5.83 -3.59 -15.78
N ARG A 357 -6.36 -4.47 -14.91
CA ARG A 357 -5.94 -4.62 -13.51
C ARG A 357 -5.87 -3.30 -12.73
N PHE A 358 -6.86 -2.43 -12.91
CA PHE A 358 -6.94 -1.18 -12.16
C PHE A 358 -7.10 -1.40 -10.64
N ASP A 359 -7.59 -2.59 -10.25
CA ASP A 359 -7.65 -3.06 -8.86
C ASP A 359 -6.29 -3.08 -8.15
N LEU A 360 -5.18 -3.11 -8.90
CA LEU A 360 -3.82 -3.01 -8.35
C LEU A 360 -3.43 -1.59 -7.90
N MET A 361 -4.29 -0.59 -8.12
CA MET A 361 -4.18 0.71 -7.46
C MET A 361 -4.19 0.56 -5.93
N ILE A 362 -4.85 -0.48 -5.43
CA ILE A 362 -4.84 -0.89 -4.02
C ILE A 362 -3.77 -1.97 -3.87
N ASP A 363 -2.82 -1.72 -2.99
CA ASP A 363 -1.72 -2.65 -2.74
C ASP A 363 -2.19 -3.87 -1.91
N TRP A 364 -2.76 -4.87 -2.59
CA TRP A 364 -3.23 -6.11 -1.95
C TRP A 364 -2.11 -7.03 -1.44
N GLY A 365 -0.86 -6.78 -1.81
CA GLY A 365 0.32 -7.55 -1.43
C GLY A 365 0.44 -8.92 -2.10
N TRP A 366 1.43 -9.69 -1.67
CA TRP A 366 1.77 -10.99 -2.28
C TRP A 366 0.66 -12.04 -2.19
N PHE A 367 -0.14 -11.99 -1.12
CA PHE A 367 -1.27 -12.89 -0.92
C PHE A 367 -2.58 -12.31 -1.47
N TYR A 368 -2.54 -11.53 -2.57
CA TYR A 368 -3.71 -10.86 -3.14
C TYR A 368 -4.89 -11.80 -3.37
N PHE A 369 -4.62 -13.06 -3.73
CA PHE A 369 -5.62 -14.12 -3.95
C PHE A 369 -6.33 -14.56 -2.65
N ILE A 370 -5.81 -14.22 -1.47
CA ILE A 370 -6.47 -14.36 -0.17
C ILE A 370 -6.98 -12.98 0.30
N THR A 371 -6.17 -11.94 0.17
CA THR A 371 -6.43 -10.59 0.71
C THR A 371 -7.69 -9.98 0.10
N LYS A 372 -7.83 -10.01 -1.24
CA LYS A 372 -8.97 -9.42 -1.93
C LYS A 372 -10.29 -10.17 -1.64
N PRO A 373 -10.38 -11.51 -1.70
CA PRO A 373 -11.57 -12.24 -1.25
C PRO A 373 -11.89 -12.04 0.24
N LEU A 374 -10.87 -11.97 1.08
CA LEU A 374 -11.05 -11.71 2.51
C LEU A 374 -11.70 -10.35 2.76
N PHE A 375 -11.25 -9.30 2.03
CA PHE A 375 -11.90 -7.99 2.08
C PHE A 375 -13.36 -8.07 1.63
N GLN A 376 -13.67 -8.79 0.54
CA GLN A 376 -15.05 -8.93 0.05
C GLN A 376 -15.98 -9.55 1.10
N VAL A 377 -15.50 -10.56 1.83
CA VAL A 377 -16.25 -11.18 2.91
C VAL A 377 -16.41 -10.22 4.10
N LEU A 378 -15.36 -9.46 4.45
CA LEU A 378 -15.44 -8.44 5.51
C LEU A 378 -16.41 -7.32 5.13
N ASP A 379 -16.38 -6.82 3.91
CA ASP A 379 -17.29 -5.78 3.41
C ASP A 379 -18.75 -6.27 3.37
N TYR A 380 -18.98 -7.53 2.99
CA TYR A 380 -20.30 -8.14 3.05
C TYR A 380 -20.89 -8.11 4.47
N PHE A 381 -20.12 -8.55 5.47
CA PHE A 381 -20.56 -8.51 6.87
C PHE A 381 -20.64 -7.10 7.42
N TYR A 382 -19.76 -6.20 6.99
CA TYR A 382 -19.89 -4.78 7.34
C TYR A 382 -21.21 -4.19 6.85
N ARG A 383 -21.59 -4.43 5.60
CA ARG A 383 -22.88 -3.95 5.06
C ARG A 383 -24.08 -4.53 5.80
N LEU A 384 -23.95 -5.74 6.33
CA LEU A 384 -25.02 -6.39 7.09
C LEU A 384 -25.15 -5.84 8.51
N PHE A 385 -24.03 -5.58 9.19
CA PHE A 385 -23.99 -5.22 10.61
C PHE A 385 -23.62 -3.76 10.89
N GLY A 386 -23.16 -3.02 9.90
CA GLY A 386 -22.74 -1.61 10.05
C GLY A 386 -21.48 -1.40 10.88
N ASN A 387 -20.71 -2.47 11.19
CA ASN A 387 -19.52 -2.38 12.04
C ASN A 387 -18.41 -3.34 11.56
N PHE A 388 -17.27 -2.79 11.15
CA PHE A 388 -16.14 -3.58 10.69
C PHE A 388 -15.51 -4.46 11.78
N GLY A 389 -15.53 -4.03 13.04
CA GLY A 389 -15.06 -4.84 14.14
C GLY A 389 -15.90 -6.12 14.30
N ILE A 390 -17.23 -6.04 14.21
CA ILE A 390 -18.11 -7.22 14.18
C ILE A 390 -17.78 -8.10 12.98
N ALA A 391 -17.58 -7.51 11.78
CA ALA A 391 -17.21 -8.27 10.59
C ALA A 391 -15.90 -9.05 10.81
N ILE A 392 -14.88 -8.44 11.41
CA ILE A 392 -13.62 -9.10 11.77
C ILE A 392 -13.85 -10.29 12.70
N LEU A 393 -14.67 -10.12 13.74
CA LEU A 393 -14.98 -11.20 14.69
C LEU A 393 -15.69 -12.38 14.00
N ILE A 394 -16.69 -12.12 13.16
CA ILE A 394 -17.43 -13.14 12.40
C ILE A 394 -16.52 -13.87 11.43
N VAL A 395 -15.76 -13.12 10.62
CA VAL A 395 -14.84 -13.70 9.63
C VAL A 395 -13.78 -14.57 10.32
N THR A 396 -13.29 -14.17 11.49
CA THR A 396 -12.38 -14.99 12.30
C THR A 396 -13.01 -16.33 12.68
N VAL A 397 -14.29 -16.35 13.09
CA VAL A 397 -15.02 -17.59 13.40
C VAL A 397 -15.15 -18.45 12.14
N LEU A 398 -15.52 -17.87 11.00
CA LEU A 398 -15.66 -18.61 9.73
C LEU A 398 -14.32 -19.25 9.31
N ILE A 399 -13.22 -18.54 9.43
CA ILE A 399 -11.87 -19.06 9.17
C ILE A 399 -11.56 -20.24 10.11
N LYS A 400 -11.89 -20.11 11.42
CA LYS A 400 -11.70 -21.20 12.39
C LYS A 400 -12.53 -22.42 12.05
N ILE A 401 -13.77 -22.25 11.58
CA ILE A 401 -14.64 -23.36 11.14
C ILE A 401 -14.05 -24.02 9.89
N ALA A 402 -13.63 -23.24 8.89
CA ALA A 402 -13.03 -23.77 7.67
C ALA A 402 -11.78 -24.61 7.93
N PHE A 403 -10.93 -24.18 8.86
CA PHE A 403 -9.71 -24.90 9.25
C PHE A 403 -9.90 -25.89 10.40
N PHE A 404 -11.14 -26.10 10.87
CA PHE A 404 -11.41 -27.01 11.97
C PHE A 404 -10.91 -28.46 11.77
N PRO A 405 -11.08 -29.10 10.59
CA PRO A 405 -10.57 -30.46 10.38
C PRO A 405 -9.06 -30.57 10.57
N LEU A 406 -8.33 -29.56 10.15
CA LEU A 406 -6.88 -29.50 10.28
C LEU A 406 -6.46 -29.22 11.73
N ALA A 407 -7.11 -28.27 12.39
CA ALA A 407 -6.90 -27.98 13.80
C ALA A 407 -7.17 -29.22 14.68
N ASN A 408 -8.22 -29.99 14.36
CA ASN A 408 -8.55 -31.23 15.08
C ASN A 408 -7.41 -32.26 15.01
N LYS A 409 -6.83 -32.48 13.82
CA LYS A 409 -5.67 -33.39 13.66
C LYS A 409 -4.44 -32.89 14.43
N SER A 410 -4.18 -31.60 14.39
CA SER A 410 -3.05 -31.00 15.08
C SER A 410 -3.18 -31.07 16.60
N TYR A 411 -4.31 -30.65 17.15
CA TYR A 411 -4.53 -30.68 18.60
C TYR A 411 -4.66 -32.11 19.14
N ALA A 412 -5.16 -33.08 18.35
CA ALA A 412 -5.11 -34.50 18.69
C ALA A 412 -3.67 -35.01 18.81
N SER A 413 -2.78 -34.61 17.91
CA SER A 413 -1.35 -34.94 18.00
C SER A 413 -0.67 -34.27 19.20
N MET A 414 -1.04 -33.04 19.51
CA MET A 414 -0.55 -32.32 20.71
C MET A 414 -1.03 -33.01 21.99
N ALA A 415 -2.27 -33.51 22.02
CA ALA A 415 -2.80 -34.26 23.16
C ALA A 415 -2.00 -35.53 23.43
N LYS A 416 -1.65 -36.29 22.37
CA LYS A 416 -0.76 -37.46 22.48
C LYS A 416 0.64 -37.08 22.96
N MET A 417 1.20 -36.00 22.41
CA MET A 417 2.51 -35.48 22.84
C MET A 417 2.51 -35.12 24.35
N LYS A 418 1.43 -34.52 24.83
CA LYS A 418 1.29 -34.21 26.26
C LYS A 418 1.25 -35.47 27.11
N ALA A 419 0.59 -36.54 26.65
CA ALA A 419 0.51 -37.81 27.38
C ALA A 419 1.87 -38.50 27.54
N VAL A 420 2.78 -38.36 26.56
CA VAL A 420 4.12 -38.97 26.61
C VAL A 420 5.20 -38.07 27.24
N GLN A 421 4.84 -36.87 27.70
CA GLN A 421 5.79 -35.96 28.35
C GLN A 421 6.59 -36.59 29.53
N PRO A 422 5.97 -37.40 30.44
CA PRO A 422 6.73 -38.07 31.51
C PRO A 422 7.81 -39.01 30.96
N GLN A 423 7.49 -39.78 29.90
CA GLN A 423 8.44 -40.68 29.25
C GLN A 423 9.58 -39.92 28.57
N MET A 424 9.25 -38.78 27.95
CA MET A 424 10.26 -37.89 27.36
C MET A 424 11.21 -37.32 28.42
N ALA A 425 10.69 -36.95 29.58
CA ALA A 425 11.50 -36.47 30.71
C ALA A 425 12.45 -37.57 31.23
N ALA A 426 11.93 -38.79 31.40
CA ALA A 426 12.73 -39.95 31.82
C ALA A 426 13.83 -40.29 30.81
N LEU A 427 13.55 -40.28 29.50
CA LEU A 427 14.55 -40.48 28.45
C LEU A 427 15.65 -39.40 28.46
N ARG A 428 15.30 -38.19 28.75
CA ARG A 428 16.28 -37.08 28.85
C ARG A 428 17.20 -37.24 30.03
N GLU A 429 16.68 -37.61 31.16
CA GLU A 429 17.52 -37.86 32.34
C GLU A 429 18.42 -39.05 32.12
N ARG A 430 17.89 -40.14 31.50
CA ARG A 430 18.62 -41.34 31.20
C ARG A 430 19.81 -41.13 30.26
N TYR A 431 19.65 -40.26 29.25
CA TYR A 431 20.68 -40.02 28.22
C TYR A 431 21.23 -38.59 28.32
N LYS A 432 21.35 -38.05 29.52
CA LYS A 432 21.77 -36.65 29.79
C LYS A 432 23.13 -36.32 29.17
N ASP A 433 24.06 -37.29 29.23
CA ASP A 433 25.43 -37.13 28.76
C ASP A 433 25.66 -37.51 27.29
N ASP A 434 24.67 -38.17 26.65
CA ASP A 434 24.73 -38.59 25.25
C ASP A 434 23.54 -38.01 24.46
N LYS A 435 23.76 -36.83 23.91
CA LYS A 435 22.71 -36.09 23.15
C LYS A 435 22.28 -36.83 21.86
N ALA A 436 23.18 -37.57 21.24
CA ALA A 436 22.85 -38.34 20.03
C ALA A 436 21.88 -39.49 20.34
N LYS A 437 22.18 -40.29 21.36
CA LYS A 437 21.28 -41.36 21.84
C LYS A 437 19.96 -40.79 22.41
N GLN A 438 20.00 -39.64 23.10
CA GLN A 438 18.80 -38.96 23.58
C GLN A 438 17.87 -38.62 22.44
N GLN A 439 18.38 -38.01 21.36
CA GLN A 439 17.60 -37.66 20.18
C GLN A 439 17.06 -38.87 19.45
N GLN A 440 17.85 -39.92 19.32
CA GLN A 440 17.43 -41.18 18.72
C GLN A 440 16.28 -41.82 19.50
N ALA A 441 16.42 -41.94 20.83
CA ALA A 441 15.37 -42.50 21.71
C ALA A 441 14.09 -41.69 21.68
N LEU A 442 14.18 -40.35 21.60
CA LEU A 442 13.00 -39.48 21.45
C LEU A 442 12.31 -39.70 20.10
N MET A 443 13.06 -39.83 19.02
CA MET A 443 12.50 -40.12 17.69
C MET A 443 11.83 -41.49 17.64
N GLU A 444 12.43 -42.50 18.30
CA GLU A 444 11.85 -43.85 18.42
C GLU A 444 10.55 -43.80 19.24
N LEU A 445 10.52 -43.09 20.35
CA LEU A 445 9.28 -42.85 21.12
C LEU A 445 8.18 -42.23 20.26
N TYR A 446 8.48 -41.18 19.49
CA TYR A 446 7.53 -40.55 18.60
C TYR A 446 7.00 -41.51 17.52
N LYS A 447 7.87 -42.34 16.97
CA LYS A 447 7.49 -43.34 15.97
C LYS A 447 6.58 -44.43 16.56
N ASN A 448 6.90 -44.93 17.75
CA ASN A 448 6.12 -45.96 18.45
C ASN A 448 4.73 -45.44 18.85
N GLU A 449 4.64 -44.22 19.36
CA GLU A 449 3.39 -43.59 19.75
C GLU A 449 2.62 -42.96 18.58
N LYS A 450 3.14 -43.06 17.35
CA LYS A 450 2.56 -42.45 16.13
C LYS A 450 2.29 -40.96 16.30
N ILE A 451 3.25 -40.25 16.89
CA ILE A 451 3.22 -38.81 17.12
C ILE A 451 4.02 -38.11 16.03
N ASN A 452 3.42 -37.12 15.37
CA ASN A 452 4.15 -36.20 14.48
C ASN A 452 4.46 -34.90 15.25
N PRO A 453 5.73 -34.65 15.61
CA PRO A 453 6.10 -33.43 16.34
C PRO A 453 5.83 -32.14 15.55
N LEU A 454 5.82 -32.20 14.20
CA LEU A 454 5.52 -31.05 13.33
C LEU A 454 4.01 -30.74 13.29
N ALA A 455 3.15 -31.65 13.71
CA ALA A 455 1.71 -31.40 13.70
C ALA A 455 1.31 -30.23 14.62
N GLY A 456 2.07 -29.97 15.70
CA GLY A 456 1.84 -28.87 16.62
C GLY A 456 2.05 -27.47 16.02
N CYS A 457 2.95 -27.34 15.03
CA CYS A 457 3.22 -26.05 14.39
C CYS A 457 2.33 -25.78 13.16
N LEU A 458 1.61 -26.78 12.64
CA LEU A 458 0.80 -26.66 11.42
C LEU A 458 -0.30 -25.59 11.49
N PRO A 459 -1.06 -25.44 12.62
CA PRO A 459 -2.02 -24.33 12.74
C PRO A 459 -1.36 -22.96 12.63
N ILE A 460 -0.17 -22.79 13.17
CA ILE A 460 0.59 -21.54 13.10
C ILE A 460 1.01 -21.26 11.66
N ALA A 461 1.54 -22.26 10.95
CA ALA A 461 1.98 -22.11 9.56
C ALA A 461 0.85 -21.65 8.63
N ILE A 462 -0.37 -22.16 8.82
CA ILE A 462 -1.55 -21.74 8.04
C ILE A 462 -2.11 -20.39 8.49
N GLN A 463 -1.98 -20.09 9.78
CA GLN A 463 -2.43 -18.82 10.33
C GLN A 463 -1.62 -17.63 9.79
N ILE A 464 -0.34 -17.83 9.43
CA ILE A 464 0.54 -16.76 8.95
C ILE A 464 -0.01 -16.07 7.68
N PRO A 465 -0.34 -16.78 6.57
CA PRO A 465 -0.93 -16.13 5.39
C PRO A 465 -2.26 -15.41 5.68
N VAL A 466 -3.10 -16.00 6.52
CA VAL A 466 -4.39 -15.38 6.94
C VAL A 466 -4.14 -14.11 7.72
N PHE A 467 -3.20 -14.15 8.66
CA PHE A 467 -2.83 -12.99 9.45
C PHE A 467 -2.28 -11.85 8.57
N PHE A 468 -1.33 -12.14 7.69
CA PHE A 468 -0.79 -11.14 6.77
C PHE A 468 -1.84 -10.58 5.83
N SER A 469 -2.76 -11.41 5.34
CA SER A 469 -3.86 -10.96 4.50
C SER A 469 -4.82 -10.03 5.25
N LEU A 470 -5.20 -10.39 6.47
CA LEU A 470 -6.06 -9.54 7.31
C LEU A 470 -5.34 -8.23 7.69
N TYR A 471 -4.05 -8.32 8.07
CA TYR A 471 -3.24 -7.15 8.33
C TYR A 471 -3.22 -6.22 7.12
N LYS A 472 -3.01 -6.77 5.92
CA LYS A 472 -3.00 -6.01 4.68
C LYS A 472 -4.36 -5.33 4.44
N VAL A 473 -5.47 -6.07 4.58
CA VAL A 473 -6.83 -5.50 4.45
C VAL A 473 -7.04 -4.33 5.41
N LEU A 474 -6.78 -4.52 6.70
CA LEU A 474 -6.98 -3.49 7.73
C LEU A 474 -6.09 -2.26 7.53
N PHE A 475 -4.95 -2.45 6.86
CA PHE A 475 -3.95 -1.40 6.72
C PHE A 475 -4.11 -0.57 5.45
N VAL A 476 -4.50 -1.21 4.32
CA VAL A 476 -4.50 -0.53 3.00
C VAL A 476 -5.87 -0.10 2.52
N THR A 477 -6.97 -0.66 3.05
CA THR A 477 -8.30 -0.30 2.58
C THR A 477 -8.82 0.95 3.28
N ILE A 478 -9.32 1.89 2.48
CA ILE A 478 -9.84 3.16 3.00
C ILE A 478 -11.11 2.97 3.82
N GLU A 479 -11.86 1.91 3.55
CA GLU A 479 -13.09 1.55 4.27
C GLU A 479 -12.83 1.27 5.75
N MET A 480 -11.61 0.87 6.12
CA MET A 480 -11.19 0.66 7.51
C MET A 480 -10.73 1.93 8.21
N ARG A 481 -10.43 2.99 7.42
CA ARG A 481 -9.96 4.26 7.97
C ARG A 481 -11.06 4.96 8.74
N HIS A 482 -10.79 5.31 10.00
CA HIS A 482 -11.75 5.92 10.93
C HIS A 482 -13.02 5.08 11.15
N ALA A 483 -12.97 3.75 10.88
CA ALA A 483 -14.08 2.85 11.18
C ALA A 483 -14.13 2.57 12.69
N PRO A 484 -15.26 2.87 13.38
CA PRO A 484 -15.36 2.63 14.82
C PRO A 484 -15.63 1.17 15.15
N PHE A 485 -15.27 0.77 16.37
CA PHE A 485 -15.71 -0.46 17.00
C PHE A 485 -16.69 -0.14 18.15
N PHE A 486 -16.44 -0.66 19.34
CA PHE A 486 -17.19 -0.35 20.56
C PHE A 486 -16.33 0.35 21.59
N GLY A 487 -16.98 1.08 22.52
CA GLY A 487 -16.33 1.77 23.62
C GLY A 487 -15.42 2.90 23.14
N TRP A 488 -14.14 2.82 23.47
CA TRP A 488 -13.14 3.85 23.19
C TRP A 488 -12.46 3.73 21.82
N ILE A 489 -12.71 2.66 21.08
CA ILE A 489 -12.10 2.48 19.75
C ILE A 489 -12.95 3.19 18.70
N HIS A 490 -12.51 4.37 18.29
CA HIS A 490 -13.14 5.18 17.25
C HIS A 490 -12.47 5.04 15.88
N ASP A 491 -11.32 4.34 15.82
CA ASP A 491 -10.59 4.06 14.59
C ASP A 491 -9.92 2.69 14.68
N LEU A 492 -10.43 1.72 13.91
CA LEU A 492 -9.83 0.38 13.80
C LEU A 492 -8.50 0.37 13.04
N SER A 493 -8.23 1.38 12.22
CA SER A 493 -7.00 1.51 11.43
C SER A 493 -5.86 2.20 12.21
N GLY A 494 -6.17 2.85 13.31
CA GLY A 494 -5.22 3.46 14.23
C GLY A 494 -4.89 2.57 15.43
N PRO A 495 -3.84 2.88 16.21
CA PRO A 495 -3.54 2.17 17.45
C PRO A 495 -4.62 2.44 18.52
N ASP A 496 -4.67 1.59 19.54
CA ASP A 496 -5.56 1.77 20.70
C ASP A 496 -5.23 3.10 21.40
N PRO A 497 -6.18 4.04 21.51
CA PRO A 497 -5.91 5.36 22.09
C PRO A 497 -5.72 5.33 23.61
N THR A 498 -6.02 4.23 24.29
CA THR A 498 -5.80 4.10 25.74
C THR A 498 -4.32 3.88 26.05
N ASN A 499 -3.89 4.32 27.23
CA ASN A 499 -2.53 4.09 27.70
C ASN A 499 -2.54 3.82 29.22
N ILE A 500 -2.03 2.65 29.61
CA ILE A 500 -1.95 2.26 31.02
C ILE A 500 -0.99 3.12 31.84
N PHE A 501 0.07 3.64 31.21
CA PHE A 501 1.06 4.48 31.90
C PHE A 501 0.53 5.88 32.21
N THR A 502 -0.58 6.29 31.58
CA THR A 502 -1.33 7.49 31.95
C THR A 502 -2.52 7.20 32.85
N LEU A 503 -2.65 5.96 33.37
CA LEU A 503 -3.84 5.46 34.07
C LEU A 503 -5.13 5.81 33.28
N PHE A 504 -5.13 5.52 31.98
CA PHE A 504 -6.23 5.81 31.06
C PHE A 504 -6.62 7.29 30.98
N GLY A 505 -5.63 8.18 31.10
CA GLY A 505 -5.83 9.63 31.00
C GLY A 505 -6.04 10.35 32.35
N LEU A 506 -5.96 9.65 33.47
CA LEU A 506 -6.00 10.27 34.80
C LEU A 506 -4.71 11.06 35.11
N ILE A 507 -3.58 10.65 34.54
CA ILE A 507 -2.30 11.36 34.66
C ILE A 507 -2.15 12.28 33.45
N PRO A 508 -2.03 13.62 33.63
CA PRO A 508 -1.95 14.57 32.52
C PRO A 508 -0.57 14.62 31.84
N PHE A 509 0.30 13.64 32.07
CA PHE A 509 1.61 13.51 31.45
C PHE A 509 1.58 12.42 30.39
N ASP A 510 2.01 12.75 29.17
CA ASP A 510 2.15 11.76 28.10
C ASP A 510 3.58 11.18 28.08
N PRO A 511 3.79 9.94 28.55
CA PRO A 511 5.11 9.33 28.59
C PRO A 511 5.64 8.98 27.18
N THR A 512 4.81 9.01 26.14
CA THR A 512 5.22 8.69 24.77
C THR A 512 6.13 9.76 24.16
N ILE A 513 6.16 10.97 24.74
CA ILE A 513 7.07 12.05 24.32
C ILE A 513 8.52 11.84 24.74
N LEU A 514 8.80 10.85 25.60
CA LEU A 514 10.16 10.60 26.08
C LEU A 514 11.03 10.02 24.95
N PRO A 515 12.20 10.62 24.68
CA PRO A 515 13.12 10.09 23.67
C PRO A 515 13.54 8.65 23.99
N LEU A 516 13.72 7.80 22.98
CA LEU A 516 14.13 6.40 23.06
C LEU A 516 13.10 5.43 23.68
N VAL A 517 12.48 5.79 24.82
CA VAL A 517 11.58 4.89 25.57
C VAL A 517 10.10 5.17 25.30
N GLY A 518 9.76 6.36 24.79
CA GLY A 518 8.39 6.78 24.54
C GLY A 518 7.57 5.78 23.71
N PRO A 519 8.08 5.27 22.58
CA PRO A 519 7.35 4.28 21.78
C PRO A 519 6.98 3.00 22.54
N PHE A 520 7.76 2.60 23.56
CA PHE A 520 7.47 1.44 24.41
C PHE A 520 6.50 1.76 25.55
N LEU A 521 6.28 3.05 25.83
CA LEU A 521 5.36 3.51 26.87
C LEU A 521 3.95 3.82 26.34
N HIS A 522 3.67 3.48 25.09
CA HIS A 522 2.32 3.46 24.54
C HIS A 522 1.75 2.04 24.62
N LEU A 523 1.04 1.71 25.70
CA LEU A 523 0.48 0.39 25.90
C LEU A 523 -1.02 0.49 26.23
N GLY A 524 -1.84 0.21 25.22
CA GLY A 524 -3.29 0.24 25.30
C GLY A 524 -3.90 -0.99 25.99
N LEU A 525 -5.19 -0.92 26.25
CA LEU A 525 -5.92 -2.00 26.91
C LEU A 525 -6.08 -3.23 26.00
N TRP A 526 -6.36 -3.05 24.71
CA TRP A 526 -6.47 -4.18 23.77
C TRP A 526 -5.16 -4.96 23.58
N PRO A 527 -3.99 -4.32 23.44
CA PRO A 527 -2.70 -5.02 23.50
C PRO A 527 -2.50 -5.85 24.77
N LEU A 528 -2.94 -5.36 25.93
CA LEU A 528 -2.88 -6.13 27.17
C LEU A 528 -3.81 -7.34 27.15
N ILE A 529 -5.07 -7.16 26.71
CA ILE A 529 -6.02 -8.27 26.54
C ILE A 529 -5.44 -9.32 25.60
N MET A 530 -4.84 -8.89 24.49
CA MET A 530 -4.19 -9.77 23.53
C MET A 530 -3.02 -10.53 24.18
N GLY A 531 -2.17 -9.85 24.94
CA GLY A 531 -1.07 -10.48 25.68
C GLY A 531 -1.53 -11.53 26.68
N VAL A 532 -2.59 -11.24 27.45
CA VAL A 532 -3.20 -12.17 28.39
C VAL A 532 -3.78 -13.40 27.66
N THR A 533 -4.53 -13.19 26.55
CA THR A 533 -5.11 -14.31 25.76
C THR A 533 -4.00 -15.17 25.14
N MET A 534 -2.92 -14.56 24.66
CA MET A 534 -1.74 -15.27 24.14
C MET A 534 -1.05 -16.07 25.23
N TRP A 535 -0.85 -15.47 26.41
CA TRP A 535 -0.26 -16.16 27.55
C TRP A 535 -1.09 -17.37 27.98
N VAL A 536 -2.43 -17.23 28.07
CA VAL A 536 -3.36 -18.34 28.34
C VAL A 536 -3.23 -19.45 27.29
N GLN A 537 -3.18 -19.09 26.02
CA GLN A 537 -3.00 -20.05 24.92
C GLN A 537 -1.65 -20.78 25.04
N MET A 538 -0.57 -20.10 25.39
CA MET A 538 0.73 -20.74 25.59
C MET A 538 0.75 -21.73 26.75
N LYS A 539 -0.04 -21.48 27.81
CA LYS A 539 -0.15 -22.42 28.95
C LYS A 539 -0.93 -23.70 28.64
N LEU A 540 -1.70 -23.73 27.55
CA LEU A 540 -2.35 -24.95 27.06
C LEU A 540 -1.40 -25.84 26.25
N ASN A 541 -0.37 -25.27 25.65
CA ASN A 541 0.58 -26.02 24.83
C ASN A 541 1.48 -26.92 25.71
N PRO A 542 1.95 -28.07 25.20
CA PRO A 542 2.97 -28.84 25.87
C PRO A 542 4.22 -28.00 26.08
N THR A 543 4.86 -28.14 27.23
CA THR A 543 6.12 -27.45 27.50
C THR A 543 7.20 -27.90 26.48
N PRO A 544 7.88 -26.95 25.81
CA PRO A 544 8.94 -27.31 24.88
C PRO A 544 10.01 -28.14 25.57
N PRO A 545 10.58 -29.11 24.85
CA PRO A 545 11.61 -29.95 25.42
C PRO A 545 12.93 -29.22 25.71
N ASP A 546 13.25 -28.20 24.94
CA ASP A 546 14.46 -27.41 25.10
C ASP A 546 14.23 -26.26 26.09
N PRO A 547 15.10 -26.09 27.11
CA PRO A 547 14.98 -24.98 28.07
C PRO A 547 15.01 -23.60 27.44
N THR A 548 15.80 -23.44 26.37
CA THR A 548 15.91 -22.18 25.64
C THR A 548 14.60 -21.85 24.93
N GLN A 549 13.98 -22.85 24.28
CA GLN A 549 12.66 -22.69 23.67
C GLN A 549 11.62 -22.35 24.75
N ALA A 550 11.67 -22.99 25.91
CA ALA A 550 10.73 -22.70 27.00
C ALA A 550 10.84 -21.25 27.49
N ILE A 551 12.06 -20.71 27.58
CA ILE A 551 12.28 -19.29 27.92
C ILE A 551 11.68 -18.38 26.84
N ILE A 552 11.98 -18.63 25.57
CA ILE A 552 11.43 -17.85 24.45
C ILE A 552 9.90 -17.87 24.47
N PHE A 553 9.28 -19.03 24.59
CA PHE A 553 7.82 -19.16 24.65
C PHE A 553 7.19 -18.43 25.85
N ASN A 554 7.85 -18.40 26.99
CA ASN A 554 7.34 -17.69 28.18
C ASN A 554 7.41 -16.17 28.02
N TRP A 555 8.45 -15.63 27.36
CA TRP A 555 8.61 -14.20 27.14
C TRP A 555 7.86 -13.67 25.92
N MET A 556 7.54 -14.54 24.97
CA MET A 556 6.88 -14.19 23.71
C MET A 556 5.59 -13.37 23.89
N PRO A 557 4.64 -13.72 24.80
CA PRO A 557 3.44 -12.90 25.00
C PRO A 557 3.76 -11.47 25.44
N ILE A 558 4.77 -11.28 26.29
CA ILE A 558 5.19 -9.96 26.74
C ILE A 558 5.79 -9.16 25.59
N ILE A 559 6.73 -9.76 24.84
CA ILE A 559 7.38 -9.11 23.70
C ILE A 559 6.32 -8.70 22.67
N PHE A 560 5.39 -9.59 22.33
CA PHE A 560 4.34 -9.29 21.36
C PHE A 560 3.36 -8.22 21.86
N THR A 561 3.07 -8.17 23.14
CA THR A 561 2.21 -7.12 23.73
C THR A 561 2.78 -5.73 23.47
N PHE A 562 4.07 -5.53 23.73
CA PHE A 562 4.73 -4.24 23.48
C PHE A 562 4.92 -3.97 21.98
N MET A 563 5.33 -4.97 21.22
CA MET A 563 5.54 -4.83 19.76
C MET A 563 4.25 -4.45 19.03
N LEU A 564 3.13 -5.04 19.41
CA LEU A 564 1.83 -4.83 18.74
C LEU A 564 1.03 -3.66 19.35
N ALA A 565 1.54 -3.00 20.38
CA ALA A 565 0.87 -1.86 20.99
C ALA A 565 0.69 -0.68 19.99
N SER A 566 1.61 -0.52 19.04
CA SER A 566 1.57 0.50 17.99
C SER A 566 0.80 0.07 16.73
N PHE A 567 0.30 -1.16 16.69
CA PHE A 567 -0.44 -1.67 15.52
C PHE A 567 -1.91 -1.22 15.53
N PRO A 568 -2.58 -1.24 14.37
CA PRO A 568 -4.00 -0.93 14.27
C PRO A 568 -4.84 -1.74 15.27
N ALA A 569 -5.75 -1.06 15.98
CA ALA A 569 -6.60 -1.68 17.00
C ALA A 569 -7.41 -2.86 16.44
N GLY A 570 -7.89 -2.76 15.20
CA GLY A 570 -8.60 -3.86 14.53
C GLY A 570 -7.78 -5.15 14.45
N LEU A 571 -6.47 -5.04 14.22
CA LEU A 571 -5.58 -6.19 14.16
C LEU A 571 -5.31 -6.79 15.55
N VAL A 572 -5.18 -5.95 16.56
CA VAL A 572 -4.98 -6.39 17.96
C VAL A 572 -6.24 -7.08 18.50
N ILE A 573 -7.42 -6.53 18.20
CA ILE A 573 -8.73 -7.13 18.51
C ILE A 573 -8.88 -8.49 17.83
N TYR A 574 -8.57 -8.57 16.52
CA TYR A 574 -8.54 -9.84 15.80
C TYR A 574 -7.65 -10.86 16.51
N TRP A 575 -6.45 -10.46 16.91
CA TRP A 575 -5.50 -11.38 17.54
C TRP A 575 -5.98 -11.86 18.90
N ALA A 576 -6.48 -10.96 19.73
CA ALA A 576 -7.09 -11.31 21.02
C ALA A 576 -8.26 -12.31 20.86
N TRP A 577 -9.14 -12.05 19.89
CA TRP A 577 -10.27 -12.93 19.56
C TRP A 577 -9.82 -14.28 19.01
N ASN A 578 -8.87 -14.28 18.07
CA ASN A 578 -8.29 -15.48 17.50
C ASN A 578 -7.63 -16.38 18.56
N ASN A 579 -6.88 -15.80 19.52
CA ASN A 579 -6.31 -16.52 20.64
C ASN A 579 -7.40 -17.11 21.52
N THR A 580 -8.43 -16.35 21.86
CA THR A 580 -9.59 -16.81 22.66
C THR A 580 -10.29 -18.00 22.01
N LEU A 581 -10.59 -17.90 20.71
CA LEU A 581 -11.18 -19.00 19.95
C LEU A 581 -10.23 -20.22 19.88
N SER A 582 -8.93 -20.00 19.76
CA SER A 582 -7.93 -21.08 19.78
C SER A 582 -7.90 -21.79 21.13
N VAL A 583 -7.96 -21.07 22.24
CA VAL A 583 -8.04 -21.63 23.60
C VAL A 583 -9.28 -22.51 23.74
N ILE A 584 -10.44 -22.02 23.30
CA ILE A 584 -11.70 -22.77 23.34
C ILE A 584 -11.59 -24.03 22.47
N GLN A 585 -11.19 -23.88 21.20
CA GLN A 585 -11.08 -24.96 20.24
C GLN A 585 -10.09 -26.04 20.70
N GLN A 586 -8.90 -25.63 21.14
CA GLN A 586 -7.87 -26.53 21.67
C GLN A 586 -8.36 -27.28 22.90
N SER A 587 -9.00 -26.58 23.83
CA SER A 587 -9.54 -27.17 25.05
C SER A 587 -10.60 -28.26 24.77
N VAL A 588 -11.52 -27.97 23.85
CA VAL A 588 -12.58 -28.93 23.46
C VAL A 588 -11.96 -30.15 22.79
N ILE A 589 -11.04 -29.96 21.84
CA ILE A 589 -10.42 -31.07 21.10
C ILE A 589 -9.51 -31.91 22.02
N MET A 590 -8.70 -31.29 22.87
CA MET A 590 -7.81 -32.01 23.78
C MET A 590 -8.60 -32.85 24.80
N ARG A 591 -9.73 -32.32 25.35
CA ARG A 591 -10.65 -33.11 26.23
C ARG A 591 -11.23 -34.31 25.49
N LYS A 592 -11.67 -34.12 24.23
CA LYS A 592 -12.20 -35.23 23.41
C LYS A 592 -11.18 -36.35 23.21
N HIS A 593 -9.88 -36.02 23.17
CA HIS A 593 -8.79 -36.97 23.03
C HIS A 593 -8.14 -37.41 24.36
N GLY A 594 -8.83 -37.23 25.48
CA GLY A 594 -8.44 -37.75 26.80
C GLY A 594 -7.31 -36.99 27.51
N ALA A 595 -6.87 -35.84 26.98
CA ALA A 595 -5.86 -35.06 27.65
C ALA A 595 -6.45 -34.23 28.81
N LYS A 596 -5.81 -34.28 29.96
CA LYS A 596 -6.17 -33.41 31.11
C LYS A 596 -5.80 -31.96 30.78
N ILE A 597 -6.77 -31.07 30.99
CA ILE A 597 -6.54 -29.62 30.85
C ILE A 597 -6.16 -29.08 32.22
N GLU A 598 -4.87 -28.89 32.43
CA GLU A 598 -4.31 -28.35 33.67
C GLU A 598 -4.16 -26.82 33.62
N LEU A 599 -5.04 -26.14 32.84
CA LEU A 599 -4.96 -24.69 32.65
C LEU A 599 -5.00 -23.94 33.98
N LEU A 600 -5.96 -24.27 34.84
CA LEU A 600 -6.12 -23.65 36.15
C LEU A 600 -4.96 -23.98 37.08
N ASP A 601 -4.45 -25.21 37.03
CA ASP A 601 -3.32 -25.65 37.85
C ASP A 601 -2.01 -24.99 37.38
N ASN A 602 -1.82 -24.89 36.06
CA ASN A 602 -0.69 -24.19 35.47
C ASN A 602 -0.70 -22.67 35.78
N ILE A 603 -1.89 -22.05 35.78
CA ILE A 603 -2.07 -20.65 36.18
C ILE A 603 -1.78 -20.49 37.69
N LYS A 604 -2.36 -21.35 38.54
CA LYS A 604 -2.11 -21.33 39.99
C LYS A 604 -0.64 -21.54 40.31
N ALA A 605 0.06 -22.43 39.61
CA ALA A 605 1.48 -22.70 39.82
C ALA A 605 2.38 -21.48 39.54
N VAL A 606 1.95 -20.53 38.74
CA VAL A 606 2.68 -19.28 38.50
C VAL A 606 2.61 -18.33 39.70
N PHE A 607 1.48 -18.32 40.42
CA PHE A 607 1.24 -17.44 41.57
C PHE A 607 1.63 -18.09 42.91
N VAL A 608 1.71 -19.41 42.96
CA VAL A 608 2.14 -20.13 44.17
C VAL A 608 3.61 -20.49 44.04
N LYS A 609 4.51 -19.73 44.71
CA LYS A 609 5.92 -20.12 44.86
C LYS A 609 5.97 -21.53 45.43
N LYS A 610 6.50 -22.53 44.70
CA LYS A 610 6.89 -23.81 45.30
C LYS A 610 7.88 -23.50 46.44
N LYS A 611 7.49 -23.80 47.68
CA LYS A 611 8.46 -23.93 48.78
C LYS A 611 9.49 -24.97 48.33
N ALA A 612 10.75 -24.59 48.31
CA ALA A 612 11.84 -25.53 48.06
C ALA A 612 11.70 -26.70 49.07
N PRO A 613 11.87 -27.94 48.66
CA PRO A 613 11.98 -29.06 49.60
C PRO A 613 13.25 -28.81 50.42
N GLN A 614 13.07 -28.83 51.77
CA GLN A 614 14.17 -28.84 52.71
C GLN A 614 15.00 -30.10 52.58
#